data_9a1dfacf61b2a17d459ea6f225f081c5
#
_entry.id   9a1dfacf61b2a17d459ea6f225f081c5
#
_cell.length_a   1.000
_cell.length_b   1.000
_cell.length_c   1.000
_cell.angle_alpha   90.00
_cell.angle_beta   90.00
_cell.angle_gamma   90.00
#
_symmetry.space_group_name_H-M   'P 1'
#
loop_
_entity.id
_entity.type
_entity.pdbx_description
1 polymer ?
#
loop_
_entity_poly.entity_id
_entity_poly.type
_entity_poly.pdbx_seq_one_letter_code
_entity_poly.pdbx_strand_id
1 'polypeptide(L)'
;MSLKQQADQLLSAAVTDGTVPGVVALATNAEGTYYEGGFGERIQGDGVEMTPDTVVWLASMTKAITGAAVMQLVEQGKLELDAPASRVLPELAERQVLEGFDDAGQPVLRPAEGEITLRQLLTHTSGFVYDIWNRDFVKYLELTENPGIISCMNAALDIPLAFDPGSRWDYGIGIDWAGKMLEAASGQSLGAYFLDNLFAPLGMDSTAFRLTDEMRGRMAKVHARLGEREFELQMELEIPQEPEFEMGGGGLYSTIGDYAKFVRMILNKGVADGQQVLKSETVEMMSVNHIGDCRVPLLKSAVPESSNDAEFFPGLEKGWGLSFMILEQDAPTGRPAGSLSWAGMANSFFWIDPKNGIGGVYATQIIPFADTKSLPLAESFESLVYQNL
;
A
#
# COMPACT_ATOMS: atom_id res chain seq x y z
N MET A 1 1.63 33.42 3.45
CA MET A 1 2.04 32.43 4.47
C MET A 1 2.92 31.40 3.80
N SER A 2 3.95 30.90 4.49
CA SER A 2 4.78 29.80 3.95
C SER A 2 3.99 28.48 3.92
N LEU A 3 4.47 27.50 3.14
CA LEU A 3 3.90 26.13 3.16
C LEU A 3 3.76 25.61 4.59
N LYS A 4 4.85 25.75 5.40
CA LYS A 4 4.83 25.29 6.80
C LYS A 4 3.68 25.90 7.60
N GLN A 5 3.48 27.22 7.52
CA GLN A 5 2.41 27.88 8.25
C GLN A 5 1.02 27.43 7.81
N GLN A 6 0.81 27.25 6.49
CA GLN A 6 -0.47 26.79 5.93
C GLN A 6 -0.76 25.34 6.29
N ALA A 7 0.22 24.46 6.15
CA ALA A 7 0.08 23.03 6.45
C ALA A 7 -0.10 22.79 7.97
N ASP A 8 0.70 23.46 8.82
CA ASP A 8 0.54 23.40 10.27
C ASP A 8 -0.87 23.85 10.70
N GLN A 9 -1.38 24.95 10.09
CA GLN A 9 -2.74 25.44 10.37
C GLN A 9 -3.80 24.45 9.93
N LEU A 10 -3.69 23.87 8.72
CA LEU A 10 -4.64 22.89 8.19
C LEU A 10 -4.73 21.67 9.10
N LEU A 11 -3.58 21.07 9.41
CA LEU A 11 -3.51 19.79 10.13
C LEU A 11 -3.85 19.95 11.62
N SER A 12 -3.38 21.03 12.26
CA SER A 12 -3.73 21.31 13.67
C SER A 12 -5.22 21.65 13.84
N ALA A 13 -5.83 22.35 12.86
CA ALA A 13 -7.27 22.62 12.88
C ALA A 13 -8.07 21.31 12.79
N ALA A 14 -7.69 20.37 11.91
CA ALA A 14 -8.36 19.09 11.77
C ALA A 14 -8.35 18.26 13.07
N VAL A 15 -7.26 18.33 13.83
CA VAL A 15 -7.17 17.70 15.17
C VAL A 15 -8.02 18.45 16.19
N THR A 16 -7.92 19.78 16.24
CA THR A 16 -8.68 20.60 17.18
C THR A 16 -10.19 20.46 16.98
N ASP A 17 -10.62 20.36 15.73
CA ASP A 17 -12.02 20.17 15.36
C ASP A 17 -12.51 18.72 15.57
N GLY A 18 -11.63 17.81 15.97
CA GLY A 18 -11.94 16.39 16.16
C GLY A 18 -12.17 15.64 14.84
N THR A 19 -11.70 16.19 13.72
CA THR A 19 -11.78 15.55 12.39
C THR A 19 -10.92 14.30 12.33
N VAL A 20 -9.74 14.32 12.93
CA VAL A 20 -8.83 13.18 13.10
C VAL A 20 -8.22 13.19 14.51
N PRO A 21 -7.98 12.02 15.14
CA PRO A 21 -7.35 11.96 16.47
C PRO A 21 -5.87 12.39 16.43
N GLY A 22 -5.19 12.07 15.34
CA GLY A 22 -3.81 12.42 15.08
C GLY A 22 -3.45 12.27 13.62
N VAL A 23 -2.48 13.05 13.17
CA VAL A 23 -2.01 13.06 11.78
C VAL A 23 -0.54 13.42 11.71
N VAL A 24 0.19 12.76 10.80
CA VAL A 24 1.54 13.13 10.40
C VAL A 24 1.57 13.34 8.89
N ALA A 25 2.29 14.36 8.43
CA ALA A 25 2.45 14.64 7.02
C ALA A 25 3.85 15.17 6.70
N LEU A 26 4.35 14.81 5.51
CA LEU A 26 5.68 15.20 5.05
C LEU A 26 5.63 15.48 3.55
N ALA A 27 6.36 16.51 3.12
CA ALA A 27 6.65 16.76 1.72
C ALA A 27 8.16 16.81 1.48
N THR A 28 8.59 16.18 0.39
CA THR A 28 9.99 15.99 0.03
C THR A 28 10.22 16.28 -1.45
N ASN A 29 11.44 16.67 -1.79
CA ASN A 29 11.95 16.62 -3.16
C ASN A 29 13.09 15.58 -3.25
N ALA A 30 13.78 15.55 -4.38
CA ALA A 30 14.90 14.65 -4.60
C ALA A 30 16.09 14.87 -3.63
N GLU A 31 16.22 16.06 -3.07
CA GLU A 31 17.34 16.47 -2.21
C GLU A 31 17.04 16.25 -0.71
N GLY A 32 15.77 16.40 -0.28
CA GLY A 32 15.42 16.27 1.12
C GLY A 32 13.99 16.66 1.47
N THR A 33 13.67 16.55 2.75
CA THR A 33 12.39 16.97 3.32
C THR A 33 12.35 18.49 3.46
N TYR A 34 11.31 19.14 2.94
CA TYR A 34 11.10 20.59 3.06
C TYR A 34 9.86 20.96 3.88
N TYR A 35 9.03 19.97 4.23
CA TYR A 35 7.97 20.08 5.21
C TYR A 35 7.82 18.75 5.95
N GLU A 36 7.67 18.82 7.26
CA GLU A 36 7.16 17.74 8.10
C GLU A 36 6.40 18.32 9.29
N GLY A 37 5.36 17.61 9.71
CA GLY A 37 4.54 17.99 10.87
C GLY A 37 3.80 16.78 11.42
N GLY A 38 3.54 16.84 12.74
CA GLY A 38 2.71 15.89 13.46
C GLY A 38 1.80 16.64 14.43
N PHE A 39 0.54 16.22 14.53
CA PHE A 39 -0.48 16.89 15.32
C PHE A 39 -1.43 15.85 15.92
N GLY A 40 -1.96 16.15 17.11
CA GLY A 40 -2.86 15.25 17.83
C GLY A 40 -2.15 14.17 18.60
N GLU A 41 -2.81 13.06 18.84
CA GLU A 41 -2.36 12.01 19.73
C GLU A 41 -2.18 10.67 19.01
N ARG A 42 -1.23 9.85 19.49
CA ARG A 42 -1.02 8.47 18.98
C ARG A 42 -2.16 7.55 19.34
N ILE A 43 -2.74 7.78 20.51
CA ILE A 43 -3.95 7.15 21.02
C ILE A 43 -4.82 8.28 21.57
N GLN A 44 -6.02 8.42 21.06
CA GLN A 44 -6.92 9.49 21.49
C GLN A 44 -7.16 9.43 22.99
N GLY A 45 -6.85 10.53 23.68
CA GLY A 45 -7.08 10.70 25.11
C GLY A 45 -5.94 10.21 26.03
N ASP A 46 -4.82 9.73 25.49
CA ASP A 46 -3.66 9.32 26.31
C ASP A 46 -2.66 10.45 26.56
N GLY A 47 -2.79 11.57 25.86
CA GLY A 47 -1.92 12.75 26.01
C GLY A 47 -0.54 12.60 25.37
N VAL A 48 -0.28 11.51 24.60
CA VAL A 48 0.99 11.29 23.92
C VAL A 48 0.90 11.84 22.50
N GLU A 49 1.69 12.86 22.21
CA GLU A 49 1.66 13.56 20.93
C GLU A 49 2.04 12.66 19.75
N MET A 50 1.35 12.86 18.64
CA MET A 50 1.72 12.31 17.33
C MET A 50 2.77 13.24 16.68
N THR A 51 3.95 12.72 16.43
CA THR A 51 5.13 13.45 15.94
C THR A 51 5.63 12.82 14.63
N PRO A 52 6.45 13.50 13.81
CA PRO A 52 6.96 12.94 12.56
C PRO A 52 7.69 11.59 12.70
N ASP A 53 8.24 11.28 13.89
CA ASP A 53 8.88 10.01 14.22
C ASP A 53 7.90 8.94 14.75
N THR A 54 6.61 9.24 14.79
CA THR A 54 5.56 8.27 15.14
C THR A 54 5.57 7.13 14.14
N VAL A 55 5.61 5.91 14.69
CA VAL A 55 5.48 4.69 13.89
C VAL A 55 4.02 4.43 13.59
N VAL A 56 3.72 4.19 12.32
CA VAL A 56 2.37 3.88 11.82
C VAL A 56 2.36 2.56 11.08
N TRP A 57 1.23 1.87 11.10
CA TRP A 57 1.01 0.75 10.20
C TRP A 57 0.84 1.28 8.79
N LEU A 58 1.75 0.90 7.88
CA LEU A 58 1.72 1.32 6.48
C LEU A 58 0.61 0.66 5.68
N ALA A 59 0.17 -0.52 6.12
CA ALA A 59 -0.76 -1.35 5.37
C ALA A 59 -0.32 -1.45 3.89
N SER A 60 -1.19 -1.20 2.93
CA SER A 60 -0.90 -1.40 1.51
C SER A 60 0.15 -0.47 0.90
N MET A 61 0.64 0.55 1.62
CA MET A 61 1.86 1.26 1.19
C MET A 61 3.09 0.33 1.15
N THR A 62 3.07 -0.80 1.87
CA THR A 62 4.05 -1.90 1.79
C THR A 62 4.27 -2.39 0.36
N LYS A 63 3.23 -2.40 -0.48
CA LYS A 63 3.27 -2.95 -1.84
C LYS A 63 4.33 -2.31 -2.74
N ALA A 64 4.50 -1.00 -2.63
CA ALA A 64 5.51 -0.28 -3.41
C ALA A 64 6.94 -0.74 -3.05
N ILE A 65 7.19 -0.97 -1.76
CA ILE A 65 8.48 -1.49 -1.26
C ILE A 65 8.69 -2.93 -1.73
N THR A 66 7.67 -3.78 -1.62
CA THR A 66 7.71 -5.17 -2.11
C THR A 66 7.98 -5.20 -3.62
N GLY A 67 7.30 -4.35 -4.38
CA GLY A 67 7.53 -4.23 -5.82
C GLY A 67 8.98 -3.85 -6.15
N ALA A 68 9.54 -2.85 -5.45
CA ALA A 68 10.93 -2.44 -5.63
C ALA A 68 11.91 -3.58 -5.32
N ALA A 69 11.71 -4.31 -4.22
CA ALA A 69 12.53 -5.46 -3.85
C ALA A 69 12.46 -6.61 -4.87
N VAL A 70 11.26 -6.93 -5.34
CA VAL A 70 11.05 -7.94 -6.39
C VAL A 70 11.77 -7.53 -7.68
N MET A 71 11.70 -6.25 -8.04
CA MET A 71 12.37 -5.75 -9.24
C MET A 71 13.89 -5.76 -9.15
N GLN A 72 14.49 -5.71 -7.94
CA GLN A 72 15.93 -6.00 -7.79
C GLN A 72 16.27 -7.42 -8.21
N LEU A 73 15.41 -8.41 -7.92
CA LEU A 73 15.65 -9.79 -8.37
C LEU A 73 15.40 -9.98 -9.87
N VAL A 74 14.51 -9.19 -10.45
CA VAL A 74 14.33 -9.12 -11.92
C VAL A 74 15.60 -8.56 -12.57
N GLU A 75 16.18 -7.47 -12.03
CA GLU A 75 17.46 -6.92 -12.50
C GLU A 75 18.62 -7.92 -12.45
N GLN A 76 18.60 -8.78 -11.43
CA GLN A 76 19.61 -9.83 -11.23
C GLN A 76 19.37 -11.07 -12.12
N GLY A 77 18.27 -11.10 -12.89
CA GLY A 77 17.88 -12.26 -13.70
C GLY A 77 17.45 -13.48 -12.88
N LYS A 78 17.11 -13.29 -11.58
CA LYS A 78 16.63 -14.36 -10.70
C LYS A 78 15.11 -14.56 -10.81
N LEU A 79 14.39 -13.52 -11.21
CA LEU A 79 12.96 -13.54 -11.51
C LEU A 79 12.73 -13.00 -12.91
N GLU A 80 11.66 -13.47 -13.54
CA GLU A 80 11.21 -13.02 -14.87
C GLU A 80 9.77 -12.52 -14.76
N LEU A 81 9.49 -11.34 -15.33
CA LEU A 81 8.16 -10.72 -15.24
C LEU A 81 7.07 -11.52 -15.95
N ASP A 82 7.39 -12.10 -17.10
CA ASP A 82 6.40 -12.69 -18.01
C ASP A 82 6.48 -14.23 -18.10
N ALA A 83 7.39 -14.84 -17.34
CA ALA A 83 7.41 -16.29 -17.20
C ALA A 83 6.31 -16.76 -16.25
N PRO A 84 5.81 -17.99 -16.41
CA PRO A 84 4.87 -18.58 -15.45
C PRO A 84 5.43 -18.52 -14.02
N ALA A 85 4.68 -17.92 -13.11
CA ALA A 85 5.05 -17.81 -11.70
C ALA A 85 5.19 -19.20 -11.04
N SER A 86 4.49 -20.19 -11.57
CA SER A 86 4.56 -21.60 -11.16
C SER A 86 5.96 -22.23 -11.31
N ARG A 87 6.84 -21.64 -12.12
CA ARG A 87 8.25 -22.07 -12.20
C ARG A 87 9.03 -21.80 -10.91
N VAL A 88 8.60 -20.79 -10.15
CA VAL A 88 9.20 -20.39 -8.88
C VAL A 88 8.39 -20.92 -7.71
N LEU A 89 7.06 -20.83 -7.80
CA LEU A 89 6.12 -21.31 -6.80
C LEU A 89 5.13 -22.30 -7.46
N PRO A 90 5.38 -23.61 -7.35
CA PRO A 90 4.53 -24.64 -7.97
C PRO A 90 3.06 -24.57 -7.54
N GLU A 91 2.76 -24.03 -6.36
CA GLU A 91 1.41 -23.81 -5.85
C GLU A 91 0.59 -22.80 -6.65
N LEU A 92 1.21 -22.01 -7.51
CA LEU A 92 0.53 -21.11 -8.46
C LEU A 92 0.14 -21.79 -9.77
N ALA A 93 0.53 -23.06 -9.96
CA ALA A 93 0.02 -23.85 -11.08
C ALA A 93 -1.44 -24.26 -10.85
N GLU A 94 -2.16 -24.52 -11.95
CA GLU A 94 -3.49 -25.13 -11.93
C GLU A 94 -4.50 -24.46 -10.97
N ARG A 95 -4.42 -23.11 -10.86
CA ARG A 95 -5.39 -22.35 -10.05
C ARG A 95 -6.80 -22.46 -10.60
N GLN A 96 -7.77 -22.31 -9.72
CA GLN A 96 -9.19 -22.32 -10.07
C GLN A 96 -9.78 -20.92 -9.99
N VAL A 97 -10.81 -20.66 -10.79
CA VAL A 97 -11.60 -19.43 -10.76
C VAL A 97 -12.94 -19.72 -10.08
N LEU A 98 -13.33 -18.86 -9.16
CA LEU A 98 -14.66 -18.86 -8.54
C LEU A 98 -15.66 -18.24 -9.53
N GLU A 99 -16.60 -19.04 -10.06
CA GLU A 99 -17.67 -18.58 -10.96
C GLU A 99 -18.91 -18.10 -10.21
N GLY A 100 -19.00 -18.38 -8.93
CA GLY A 100 -20.12 -18.04 -8.06
C GLY A 100 -20.50 -19.20 -7.16
N PHE A 101 -21.81 -19.34 -6.89
CA PHE A 101 -22.33 -20.35 -5.97
C PHE A 101 -23.54 -21.05 -6.59
N ASP A 102 -23.67 -22.33 -6.33
CA ASP A 102 -24.81 -23.13 -6.77
C ASP A 102 -26.08 -22.83 -5.92
N ASP A 103 -27.18 -23.51 -6.25
CA ASP A 103 -28.47 -23.36 -5.54
C ASP A 103 -28.40 -23.82 -4.06
N ALA A 104 -27.41 -24.63 -3.71
CA ALA A 104 -27.14 -25.06 -2.33
C ALA A 104 -26.18 -24.09 -1.61
N GLY A 105 -25.72 -23.04 -2.31
CA GLY A 105 -24.80 -22.02 -1.80
C GLY A 105 -23.33 -22.47 -1.76
N GLN A 106 -22.99 -23.60 -2.41
CA GLN A 106 -21.61 -24.09 -2.47
C GLN A 106 -20.83 -23.38 -3.60
N PRO A 107 -19.52 -23.13 -3.43
CA PRO A 107 -18.72 -22.47 -4.44
C PRO A 107 -18.61 -23.32 -5.72
N VAL A 108 -18.82 -22.70 -6.87
CA VAL A 108 -18.62 -23.28 -8.19
C VAL A 108 -17.28 -22.84 -8.72
N LEU A 109 -16.39 -23.81 -8.91
CA LEU A 109 -15.01 -23.56 -9.35
C LEU A 109 -14.77 -24.19 -10.72
N ARG A 110 -13.97 -23.51 -11.54
CA ARG A 110 -13.42 -24.07 -12.78
C ARG A 110 -11.92 -23.86 -12.87
N PRO A 111 -11.18 -24.64 -13.66
CA PRO A 111 -9.78 -24.34 -13.97
C PRO A 111 -9.62 -22.93 -14.56
N ALA A 112 -8.58 -22.22 -14.15
CA ALA A 112 -8.23 -20.93 -14.75
C ALA A 112 -7.73 -21.13 -16.19
N GLU A 113 -8.06 -20.19 -17.08
CA GLU A 113 -7.49 -20.11 -18.42
C GLU A 113 -6.23 -19.24 -18.38
N GLY A 114 -5.09 -19.83 -18.76
CA GLY A 114 -3.77 -19.16 -18.73
C GLY A 114 -3.01 -19.35 -17.40
N GLU A 115 -1.78 -18.90 -17.42
CA GLU A 115 -0.86 -19.00 -16.29
C GLU A 115 -0.65 -17.63 -15.62
N ILE A 116 -0.49 -17.62 -14.30
CA ILE A 116 -0.16 -16.41 -13.55
C ILE A 116 1.31 -16.06 -13.81
N THR A 117 1.59 -14.78 -14.07
CA THR A 117 2.94 -14.23 -14.19
C THR A 117 3.25 -13.27 -13.05
N LEU A 118 4.54 -13.01 -12.81
CA LEU A 118 4.97 -12.03 -11.81
C LEU A 118 4.45 -10.62 -12.15
N ARG A 119 4.43 -10.25 -13.43
CA ARG A 119 3.82 -8.98 -13.88
C ARG A 119 2.37 -8.86 -13.42
N GLN A 120 1.58 -9.90 -13.64
CA GLN A 120 0.17 -9.90 -13.25
C GLN A 120 -0.02 -9.84 -11.73
N LEU A 121 0.86 -10.45 -10.94
CA LEU A 121 0.85 -10.33 -9.48
C LEU A 121 1.12 -8.88 -9.03
N LEU A 122 2.13 -8.22 -9.62
CA LEU A 122 2.50 -6.84 -9.30
C LEU A 122 1.49 -5.80 -9.80
N THR A 123 0.67 -6.16 -10.77
CA THR A 123 -0.27 -5.24 -11.43
C THR A 123 -1.73 -5.47 -11.06
N HIS A 124 -2.04 -6.40 -10.16
CA HIS A 124 -3.41 -6.77 -9.78
C HIS A 124 -4.27 -7.27 -10.95
N THR A 125 -3.64 -7.95 -11.90
CA THR A 125 -4.32 -8.59 -13.03
C THR A 125 -4.20 -10.12 -13.00
N SER A 126 -3.73 -10.69 -11.90
CA SER A 126 -3.55 -12.13 -11.73
C SER A 126 -4.82 -12.93 -11.45
N GLY A 127 -5.91 -12.25 -11.09
CA GLY A 127 -7.15 -12.89 -10.66
C GLY A 127 -7.33 -12.98 -9.15
N PHE A 128 -6.28 -12.83 -8.35
CA PHE A 128 -6.41 -12.71 -6.90
C PHE A 128 -7.05 -11.38 -6.50
N VAL A 129 -7.99 -11.43 -5.54
CA VAL A 129 -8.72 -10.26 -5.03
C VAL A 129 -8.65 -10.19 -3.51
N TYR A 130 -9.08 -9.05 -2.95
CA TYR A 130 -9.42 -8.92 -1.54
C TYR A 130 -10.92 -9.10 -1.35
N ASP A 131 -11.32 -9.79 -0.30
CA ASP A 131 -12.71 -9.92 0.16
C ASP A 131 -13.36 -8.56 0.46
N ILE A 132 -12.61 -7.63 1.04
CA ILE A 132 -13.08 -6.30 1.44
C ILE A 132 -13.82 -5.55 0.33
N TRP A 133 -13.46 -5.81 -0.93
CA TRP A 133 -14.08 -5.22 -2.13
C TRP A 133 -14.73 -6.24 -3.06
N ASN A 134 -14.91 -7.49 -2.59
CA ASN A 134 -15.53 -8.55 -3.38
C ASN A 134 -16.47 -9.42 -2.54
N ARG A 135 -17.78 -9.23 -2.71
CA ARG A 135 -18.81 -9.93 -1.93
C ARG A 135 -18.79 -11.44 -2.07
N ASP A 136 -18.43 -11.95 -3.24
CA ASP A 136 -18.34 -13.40 -3.46
C ASP A 136 -17.19 -13.97 -2.66
N PHE A 137 -16.11 -13.21 -2.49
CA PHE A 137 -14.98 -13.63 -1.66
C PHE A 137 -15.26 -13.49 -0.17
N VAL A 138 -16.03 -12.51 0.30
CA VAL A 138 -16.55 -12.51 1.70
C VAL A 138 -17.27 -13.82 1.96
N LYS A 139 -18.23 -14.19 1.11
CA LYS A 139 -18.99 -15.43 1.25
C LYS A 139 -18.10 -16.68 1.12
N TYR A 140 -17.13 -16.67 0.21
CA TYR A 140 -16.20 -17.79 0.03
C TYR A 140 -15.37 -18.03 1.29
N LEU A 141 -14.77 -16.97 1.85
CA LEU A 141 -13.94 -17.08 3.06
C LEU A 141 -14.77 -17.56 4.26
N GLU A 142 -16.00 -17.07 4.41
CA GLU A 142 -16.92 -17.54 5.47
C GLU A 142 -17.24 -19.03 5.34
N LEU A 143 -17.57 -19.49 4.13
CA LEU A 143 -17.93 -20.88 3.87
C LEU A 143 -16.76 -21.86 4.03
N THR A 144 -15.55 -21.41 3.73
CA THR A 144 -14.34 -22.25 3.78
C THR A 144 -13.56 -22.08 5.08
N GLU A 145 -14.03 -21.21 5.98
CA GLU A 145 -13.33 -20.85 7.22
C GLU A 145 -11.88 -20.38 6.94
N ASN A 146 -11.65 -19.74 5.78
CA ASN A 146 -10.33 -19.20 5.46
C ASN A 146 -10.01 -18.04 6.39
N PRO A 147 -8.81 -18.00 7.00
CA PRO A 147 -8.48 -17.05 8.06
C PRO A 147 -8.35 -15.59 7.59
N GLY A 148 -8.42 -15.33 6.27
CA GLY A 148 -8.19 -14.00 5.69
C GLY A 148 -6.73 -13.54 5.75
N ILE A 149 -6.39 -12.59 4.88
CA ILE A 149 -4.98 -12.21 4.65
C ILE A 149 -4.29 -11.58 5.86
N ILE A 150 -5.03 -10.83 6.70
CA ILE A 150 -4.46 -10.14 7.88
C ILE A 150 -3.98 -11.14 8.95
N SER A 151 -4.46 -12.38 8.91
CA SER A 151 -3.97 -13.45 9.80
C SER A 151 -2.49 -13.78 9.57
N CYS A 152 -1.94 -13.44 8.39
CA CYS A 152 -0.60 -13.82 7.95
C CYS A 152 -0.32 -15.34 8.04
N MET A 153 -1.36 -16.16 7.97
CA MET A 153 -1.28 -17.62 7.86
C MET A 153 -1.18 -18.03 6.39
N ASN A 154 -0.36 -19.03 6.07
CA ASN A 154 -0.23 -19.50 4.67
C ASN A 154 -1.57 -19.94 4.06
N ALA A 155 -2.49 -20.47 4.88
CA ALA A 155 -3.84 -20.80 4.47
C ALA A 155 -4.62 -19.60 3.88
N ALA A 156 -4.33 -18.39 4.31
CA ALA A 156 -4.98 -17.18 3.79
C ALA A 156 -4.64 -16.88 2.31
N LEU A 157 -3.52 -17.41 1.83
CA LEU A 157 -3.09 -17.28 0.43
C LEU A 157 -3.80 -18.30 -0.50
N ASP A 158 -4.37 -19.36 0.07
CA ASP A 158 -5.00 -20.43 -0.71
C ASP A 158 -6.48 -20.13 -0.99
N ILE A 159 -6.69 -19.13 -1.83
CA ILE A 159 -8.01 -18.74 -2.34
C ILE A 159 -8.06 -18.92 -3.85
N PRO A 160 -9.24 -19.16 -4.45
CA PRO A 160 -9.39 -19.18 -5.91
C PRO A 160 -9.15 -17.79 -6.50
N LEU A 161 -9.05 -17.72 -7.81
CA LEU A 161 -9.07 -16.47 -8.56
C LEU A 161 -10.52 -16.00 -8.75
N ALA A 162 -10.72 -14.70 -8.89
CA ALA A 162 -12.02 -14.13 -9.25
C ALA A 162 -12.23 -14.04 -10.78
N PHE A 163 -11.15 -14.20 -11.55
CA PHE A 163 -11.15 -14.12 -13.02
C PHE A 163 -9.85 -14.73 -13.57
N ASP A 164 -9.85 -15.01 -14.86
CA ASP A 164 -8.69 -15.55 -15.56
C ASP A 164 -7.52 -14.54 -15.58
N PRO A 165 -6.27 -14.99 -15.35
CA PRO A 165 -5.11 -14.12 -15.33
C PRO A 165 -5.00 -13.24 -16.58
N GLY A 166 -4.81 -11.93 -16.38
CA GLY A 166 -4.68 -10.94 -17.44
C GLY A 166 -5.98 -10.39 -18.02
N SER A 167 -7.16 -10.93 -17.63
CA SER A 167 -8.43 -10.54 -18.26
C SER A 167 -9.02 -9.22 -17.76
N ARG A 168 -8.69 -8.79 -16.54
CA ARG A 168 -9.11 -7.51 -15.95
C ARG A 168 -8.18 -7.10 -14.82
N TRP A 169 -8.36 -5.88 -14.32
CA TRP A 169 -7.75 -5.39 -13.11
C TRP A 169 -8.75 -5.51 -11.94
N ASP A 170 -8.29 -6.07 -10.81
CA ASP A 170 -9.02 -6.06 -9.55
C ASP A 170 -8.04 -6.14 -8.39
N TYR A 171 -8.25 -5.30 -7.36
CA TYR A 171 -7.30 -5.16 -6.27
C TYR A 171 -7.26 -6.39 -5.36
N GLY A 172 -6.06 -6.94 -5.10
CA GLY A 172 -5.97 -8.18 -4.35
C GLY A 172 -4.60 -8.53 -3.80
N ILE A 173 -4.49 -9.78 -3.33
CA ILE A 173 -3.33 -10.34 -2.60
C ILE A 173 -2.16 -10.74 -3.51
N GLY A 174 -2.16 -10.36 -4.79
CA GLY A 174 -1.12 -10.76 -5.74
C GLY A 174 0.29 -10.39 -5.28
N ILE A 175 0.46 -9.25 -4.60
CA ILE A 175 1.79 -8.79 -4.14
C ILE A 175 2.29 -9.60 -2.94
N ASP A 176 1.41 -10.23 -2.17
CA ASP A 176 1.82 -11.21 -1.15
C ASP A 176 2.47 -12.43 -1.80
N TRP A 177 1.90 -12.93 -2.90
CA TRP A 177 2.50 -13.97 -3.73
C TRP A 177 3.82 -13.52 -4.38
N ALA A 178 3.93 -12.27 -4.82
CA ALA A 178 5.19 -11.73 -5.31
C ALA A 178 6.27 -11.69 -4.21
N GLY A 179 5.88 -11.40 -2.97
CA GLY A 179 6.74 -11.53 -1.80
C GLY A 179 7.23 -12.98 -1.57
N LYS A 180 6.34 -13.96 -1.69
CA LYS A 180 6.71 -15.39 -1.63
C LYS A 180 7.66 -15.79 -2.76
N MET A 181 7.48 -15.25 -3.98
CA MET A 181 8.41 -15.46 -5.09
C MET A 181 9.79 -14.88 -4.79
N LEU A 182 9.84 -13.71 -4.13
CA LEU A 182 11.11 -13.11 -3.69
C LEU A 182 11.80 -14.03 -2.69
N GLU A 183 11.10 -14.54 -1.67
CA GLU A 183 11.65 -15.47 -0.69
C GLU A 183 12.23 -16.73 -1.35
N ALA A 184 11.46 -17.34 -2.25
CA ALA A 184 11.90 -18.54 -2.97
C ALA A 184 13.13 -18.28 -3.86
N ALA A 185 13.22 -17.14 -4.54
CA ALA A 185 14.29 -16.80 -5.45
C ALA A 185 15.56 -16.28 -4.75
N SER A 186 15.41 -15.66 -3.57
CA SER A 186 16.54 -15.11 -2.80
C SER A 186 17.09 -16.09 -1.75
N GLY A 187 16.24 -16.97 -1.24
CA GLY A 187 16.55 -17.83 -0.09
C GLY A 187 16.54 -17.10 1.26
N GLN A 188 16.00 -15.87 1.30
CA GLN A 188 15.85 -15.03 2.50
C GLN A 188 14.37 -14.83 2.82
N SER A 189 14.02 -14.60 4.09
CA SER A 189 12.69 -14.08 4.41
C SER A 189 12.51 -12.68 3.81
N LEU A 190 11.25 -12.27 3.58
CA LEU A 190 10.94 -10.99 2.96
C LEU A 190 11.53 -9.82 3.76
N GLY A 191 11.38 -9.84 5.09
CA GLY A 191 11.91 -8.81 5.97
C GLY A 191 13.43 -8.76 6.01
N ALA A 192 14.12 -9.92 5.99
CA ALA A 192 15.56 -9.96 5.92
C ALA A 192 16.07 -9.38 4.59
N TYR A 193 15.42 -9.76 3.48
CA TYR A 193 15.77 -9.18 2.18
C TYR A 193 15.56 -7.65 2.14
N PHE A 194 14.44 -7.17 2.66
CA PHE A 194 14.17 -5.73 2.71
C PHE A 194 15.20 -4.99 3.56
N LEU A 195 15.55 -5.55 4.73
CA LEU A 195 16.55 -4.94 5.61
C LEU A 195 17.89 -4.77 4.89
N ASP A 196 18.39 -5.87 4.27
CA ASP A 196 19.73 -5.89 3.65
C ASP A 196 19.79 -5.06 2.36
N ASN A 197 18.73 -5.07 1.55
CA ASN A 197 18.77 -4.55 0.18
C ASN A 197 18.00 -3.24 -0.04
N LEU A 198 17.15 -2.84 0.91
CA LEU A 198 16.39 -1.57 0.84
C LEU A 198 16.56 -0.74 2.11
N PHE A 199 16.21 -1.25 3.29
CA PHE A 199 16.13 -0.41 4.49
C PHE A 199 17.48 0.10 4.95
N ALA A 200 18.48 -0.77 5.08
CA ALA A 200 19.83 -0.36 5.46
C ALA A 200 20.48 0.59 4.42
N PRO A 201 20.43 0.32 3.10
CA PRO A 201 20.92 1.27 2.09
C PRO A 201 20.20 2.60 2.08
N LEU A 202 18.91 2.64 2.43
CA LEU A 202 18.09 3.87 2.48
C LEU A 202 18.14 4.56 3.85
N GLY A 203 18.71 3.93 4.89
CA GLY A 203 18.66 4.42 6.26
C GLY A 203 17.26 4.43 6.85
N MET A 204 16.40 3.44 6.48
CA MET A 204 15.02 3.30 6.98
C MET A 204 15.00 2.48 8.28
N ASP A 205 15.58 3.03 9.34
CA ASP A 205 15.87 2.31 10.58
C ASP A 205 14.63 2.00 11.44
N SER A 206 13.50 2.65 11.15
CA SER A 206 12.22 2.45 11.85
C SER A 206 11.17 1.80 10.93
N THR A 207 11.61 0.95 9.98
CA THR A 207 10.74 0.25 9.04
C THR A 207 10.94 -1.26 9.15
N ALA A 208 9.88 -2.00 9.48
CA ALA A 208 9.96 -3.46 9.64
C ALA A 208 8.55 -4.11 9.62
N PHE A 209 8.50 -5.42 9.37
CA PHE A 209 7.31 -6.25 9.62
C PHE A 209 7.10 -6.48 11.12
N ARG A 210 8.19 -6.60 11.88
CA ARG A 210 8.17 -6.85 13.32
C ARG A 210 8.58 -5.60 14.07
N LEU A 211 7.73 -5.16 14.98
CA LEU A 211 7.99 -3.99 15.81
C LEU A 211 9.10 -4.27 16.82
N THR A 212 10.17 -3.47 16.80
CA THR A 212 11.10 -3.41 17.92
C THR A 212 10.47 -2.73 19.13
N ASP A 213 11.04 -2.89 20.32
CA ASP A 213 10.56 -2.19 21.53
C ASP A 213 10.56 -0.67 21.34
N GLU A 214 11.56 -0.14 20.63
CA GLU A 214 11.66 1.27 20.30
C GLU A 214 10.54 1.73 19.37
N MET A 215 10.29 1.00 18.27
CA MET A 215 9.18 1.29 17.37
C MET A 215 7.84 1.20 18.07
N ARG A 216 7.65 0.18 18.93
CA ARG A 216 6.43 -0.02 19.71
C ARG A 216 6.18 1.15 20.68
N GLY A 217 7.24 1.69 21.29
CA GLY A 217 7.16 2.87 22.16
C GLY A 217 6.74 4.16 21.46
N ARG A 218 6.84 4.19 20.11
CA ARG A 218 6.46 5.33 19.27
C ARG A 218 5.25 5.07 18.38
N MET A 219 4.60 3.90 18.50
CA MET A 219 3.52 3.49 17.59
C MET A 219 2.20 4.20 17.90
N ALA A 220 1.54 4.70 16.85
CA ALA A 220 0.14 5.09 16.92
C ALA A 220 -0.77 3.87 16.74
N LYS A 221 -1.86 3.82 17.50
CA LYS A 221 -2.88 2.77 17.37
C LYS A 221 -3.96 3.15 16.36
N VAL A 222 -4.59 2.14 15.79
CA VAL A 222 -5.70 2.34 14.84
C VAL A 222 -6.98 2.67 15.59
N HIS A 223 -7.77 3.59 15.05
CA HIS A 223 -9.08 3.98 15.56
C HIS A 223 -10.15 3.73 14.49
N ALA A 224 -11.27 3.14 14.88
CA ALA A 224 -12.46 3.08 14.03
C ALA A 224 -13.26 4.36 14.18
N ARG A 225 -13.62 5.01 13.07
CA ARG A 225 -14.55 6.13 13.08
C ARG A 225 -15.97 5.63 13.24
N LEU A 226 -16.65 6.03 14.30
CA LEU A 226 -18.08 5.73 14.56
C LEU A 226 -19.02 6.86 14.14
N GLY A 227 -18.49 8.09 14.06
CA GLY A 227 -19.25 9.29 13.74
C GLY A 227 -18.36 10.42 13.23
N GLU A 228 -18.89 11.63 13.12
CA GLU A 228 -18.13 12.77 12.58
C GLU A 228 -16.86 13.07 13.39
N ARG A 229 -16.91 12.90 14.71
CA ARG A 229 -15.85 13.22 15.67
C ARG A 229 -15.69 12.14 16.74
N GLU A 230 -16.26 10.97 16.50
CA GLU A 230 -16.28 9.85 17.45
C GLU A 230 -15.42 8.73 16.91
N PHE A 231 -14.52 8.23 17.75
CA PHE A 231 -13.58 7.19 17.44
C PHE A 231 -13.58 6.12 18.52
N GLU A 232 -13.39 4.89 18.10
CA GLU A 232 -13.17 3.74 18.99
C GLU A 232 -11.77 3.18 18.74
N LEU A 233 -11.00 3.04 19.81
CA LEU A 233 -9.65 2.46 19.75
C LEU A 233 -9.71 0.98 19.39
N GLN A 234 -9.02 0.58 18.33
CA GLN A 234 -8.87 -0.81 17.89
C GLN A 234 -7.60 -1.43 18.49
N MET A 235 -7.64 -1.71 19.79
CA MET A 235 -6.45 -2.15 20.54
C MET A 235 -5.85 -3.44 19.98
N GLU A 236 -6.69 -4.38 19.52
CA GLU A 236 -6.29 -5.70 19.03
C GLU A 236 -5.85 -5.67 17.55
N LEU A 237 -6.08 -4.55 16.83
CA LEU A 237 -5.71 -4.46 15.42
C LEU A 237 -4.20 -4.19 15.29
N GLU A 238 -3.47 -5.28 15.21
CA GLU A 238 -2.03 -5.29 14.96
C GLU A 238 -1.70 -6.50 14.07
N ILE A 239 -0.83 -6.31 13.09
CA ILE A 239 -0.37 -7.42 12.23
C ILE A 239 0.42 -8.41 13.09
N PRO A 240 0.19 -9.73 12.94
CA PRO A 240 0.89 -10.74 13.72
C PRO A 240 2.40 -10.53 13.74
N GLN A 241 2.99 -10.53 14.93
CA GLN A 241 4.42 -10.31 15.11
C GLN A 241 5.26 -11.58 14.93
N GLU A 242 4.62 -12.74 14.92
CA GLU A 242 5.18 -14.05 14.58
C GLU A 242 4.34 -14.70 13.47
N PRO A 243 4.31 -14.11 12.25
CA PRO A 243 3.49 -14.59 11.15
C PRO A 243 4.07 -15.88 10.55
N GLU A 244 3.23 -16.68 9.88
CA GLU A 244 3.70 -17.79 9.02
C GLU A 244 4.34 -17.28 7.73
N PHE A 245 3.90 -16.12 7.22
CA PHE A 245 4.55 -15.39 6.15
C PHE A 245 4.51 -13.87 6.41
N GLU A 246 5.55 -13.16 6.03
CA GLU A 246 5.59 -11.70 6.12
C GLU A 246 4.76 -11.10 4.98
N MET A 247 3.67 -10.41 5.34
CA MET A 247 2.65 -9.92 4.40
C MET A 247 3.18 -8.79 3.52
N GLY A 248 3.74 -9.14 2.35
CA GLY A 248 4.30 -8.20 1.38
C GLY A 248 3.28 -7.21 0.82
N GLY A 249 2.00 -7.54 0.91
CA GLY A 249 0.89 -6.67 0.51
C GLY A 249 0.47 -5.66 1.57
N GLY A 250 0.96 -5.74 2.85
CA GLY A 250 0.40 -4.86 3.86
C GLY A 250 1.00 -4.91 5.27
N GLY A 251 2.08 -5.64 5.50
CA GLY A 251 2.54 -5.95 6.85
C GLY A 251 3.52 -4.95 7.48
N LEU A 252 4.05 -3.98 6.76
CA LEU A 252 5.08 -3.09 7.29
C LEU A 252 4.54 -2.01 8.22
N TYR A 253 5.33 -1.72 9.24
CA TYR A 253 5.27 -0.52 10.07
C TYR A 253 6.43 0.40 9.70
N SER A 254 6.24 1.71 9.78
CA SER A 254 7.28 2.70 9.45
C SER A 254 6.96 4.07 10.04
N THR A 255 7.90 5.00 9.91
CA THR A 255 7.66 6.44 10.06
C THR A 255 7.46 7.10 8.69
N ILE A 256 6.82 8.27 8.65
CA ILE A 256 6.71 9.05 7.40
C ILE A 256 8.09 9.49 6.88
N GLY A 257 9.04 9.73 7.78
CA GLY A 257 10.41 10.09 7.43
C GLY A 257 11.15 8.97 6.70
N ASP A 258 11.02 7.73 7.17
CA ASP A 258 11.60 6.57 6.49
C ASP A 258 10.93 6.32 5.14
N TYR A 259 9.59 6.36 5.09
CA TYR A 259 8.90 6.19 3.82
C TYR A 259 9.27 7.27 2.79
N ALA A 260 9.53 8.50 3.25
CA ALA A 260 10.01 9.58 2.38
C ALA A 260 11.41 9.30 1.79
N LYS A 261 12.27 8.53 2.47
CA LYS A 261 13.55 8.09 1.90
C LYS A 261 13.33 7.14 0.71
N PHE A 262 12.34 6.24 0.80
CA PHE A 262 11.91 5.41 -0.32
C PHE A 262 11.36 6.26 -1.48
N VAL A 263 10.50 7.24 -1.19
CA VAL A 263 9.97 8.20 -2.19
C VAL A 263 11.13 8.90 -2.90
N ARG A 264 12.12 9.42 -2.15
CA ARG A 264 13.30 10.08 -2.73
C ARG A 264 14.15 9.15 -3.60
N MET A 265 14.29 7.89 -3.22
CA MET A 265 15.01 6.90 -4.02
C MET A 265 14.35 6.74 -5.39
N ILE A 266 13.02 6.69 -5.47
CA ILE A 266 12.29 6.64 -6.74
C ILE A 266 12.48 7.94 -7.53
N LEU A 267 12.35 9.13 -6.90
CA LEU A 267 12.59 10.43 -7.53
C LEU A 267 14.01 10.55 -8.10
N ASN A 268 14.99 9.98 -7.41
CA ASN A 268 16.39 9.92 -7.81
C ASN A 268 16.72 8.74 -8.74
N LYS A 269 15.69 8.17 -9.39
CA LYS A 269 15.86 7.09 -10.38
C LYS A 269 16.63 5.89 -9.82
N GLY A 270 16.31 5.51 -8.59
CA GLY A 270 16.88 4.35 -7.92
C GLY A 270 18.15 4.60 -7.11
N VAL A 271 18.59 5.84 -6.96
CA VAL A 271 19.79 6.20 -6.19
C VAL A 271 19.43 6.76 -4.82
N ALA A 272 20.14 6.33 -3.79
CA ALA A 272 20.10 6.91 -2.45
C ALA A 272 21.51 7.09 -1.91
N ASP A 273 21.83 8.28 -1.40
CA ASP A 273 23.15 8.65 -0.82
C ASP A 273 24.34 8.23 -1.72
N GLY A 274 24.16 8.34 -3.04
CA GLY A 274 25.17 7.96 -4.04
C GLY A 274 25.28 6.45 -4.30
N GLN A 275 24.46 5.62 -3.67
CA GLN A 275 24.37 4.19 -3.91
C GLN A 275 23.20 3.84 -4.82
N GLN A 276 23.42 2.97 -5.79
CA GLN A 276 22.37 2.45 -6.67
C GLN A 276 21.62 1.33 -5.94
N VAL A 277 20.36 1.57 -5.62
CA VAL A 277 19.45 0.60 -4.99
C VAL A 277 18.62 -0.13 -6.06
N LEU A 278 18.18 0.60 -7.08
CA LEU A 278 17.52 0.12 -8.28
C LEU A 278 18.15 0.78 -9.51
N LYS A 279 18.19 0.11 -10.65
CA LYS A 279 18.61 0.75 -11.90
C LYS A 279 17.57 1.79 -12.35
N SER A 280 18.04 2.83 -13.04
CA SER A 280 17.14 3.87 -13.59
C SER A 280 16.09 3.27 -14.51
N GLU A 281 16.49 2.34 -15.37
CA GLU A 281 15.59 1.66 -16.32
C GLU A 281 14.52 0.83 -15.59
N THR A 282 14.84 0.30 -14.42
CA THR A 282 13.88 -0.43 -13.58
C THR A 282 12.87 0.50 -12.95
N VAL A 283 13.30 1.64 -12.42
CA VAL A 283 12.39 2.66 -11.91
C VAL A 283 11.47 3.18 -13.03
N GLU A 284 12.02 3.44 -14.21
CA GLU A 284 11.24 3.84 -15.38
C GLU A 284 10.22 2.76 -15.77
N MET A 285 10.63 1.48 -15.79
CA MET A 285 9.74 0.35 -16.03
C MET A 285 8.63 0.27 -15.00
N MET A 286 8.93 0.45 -13.71
CA MET A 286 7.91 0.42 -12.64
C MET A 286 6.89 1.55 -12.77
N SER A 287 7.27 2.67 -13.40
CA SER A 287 6.53 3.92 -13.46
C SER A 287 5.65 4.09 -14.69
N VAL A 288 5.51 3.06 -15.54
CA VAL A 288 4.64 3.09 -16.72
C VAL A 288 3.44 2.16 -16.57
N ASN A 289 2.37 2.43 -17.29
CA ASN A 289 1.16 1.61 -17.25
C ASN A 289 1.42 0.21 -17.83
N HIS A 290 1.18 -0.84 -17.03
CA HIS A 290 1.32 -2.25 -17.39
C HIS A 290 -0.01 -3.01 -17.54
N ILE A 291 -1.14 -2.33 -17.35
CA ILE A 291 -2.47 -2.96 -17.43
C ILE A 291 -3.20 -2.65 -18.74
N GLY A 292 -2.49 -2.05 -19.70
CA GLY A 292 -3.03 -1.76 -21.04
C GLY A 292 -4.26 -0.87 -20.98
N ASP A 293 -5.37 -1.36 -21.56
CA ASP A 293 -6.65 -0.65 -21.59
C ASP A 293 -7.49 -0.83 -20.32
N CYS A 294 -7.07 -1.70 -19.39
CA CYS A 294 -7.70 -1.78 -18.08
C CYS A 294 -7.49 -0.45 -17.31
N ARG A 295 -8.40 -0.18 -16.39
CA ARG A 295 -8.32 1.01 -15.53
C ARG A 295 -8.53 0.59 -14.08
N VAL A 296 -7.98 1.38 -13.14
CA VAL A 296 -8.27 1.24 -11.72
C VAL A 296 -9.67 1.82 -11.48
N PRO A 297 -10.68 0.98 -11.18
CA PRO A 297 -12.06 1.44 -11.01
C PRO A 297 -12.30 1.92 -9.59
N LEU A 298 -13.55 2.35 -9.32
CA LEU A 298 -14.08 2.44 -7.97
C LEU A 298 -13.98 1.07 -7.28
N LEU A 299 -13.30 1.02 -6.14
CA LEU A 299 -13.30 -0.14 -5.24
C LEU A 299 -14.57 -0.08 -4.38
N LYS A 300 -15.57 -0.87 -4.77
CA LYS A 300 -16.85 -0.89 -4.07
C LYS A 300 -16.77 -1.75 -2.81
N SER A 301 -17.04 -1.16 -1.67
CA SER A 301 -16.99 -1.85 -0.38
C SER A 301 -17.93 -3.05 -0.32
N ALA A 302 -17.39 -4.17 0.14
CA ALA A 302 -18.15 -5.35 0.55
C ALA A 302 -18.18 -5.51 2.09
N VAL A 303 -17.25 -4.84 2.80
CA VAL A 303 -17.09 -4.86 4.26
C VAL A 303 -16.97 -3.41 4.75
N PRO A 304 -18.11 -2.72 5.05
CA PRO A 304 -18.12 -1.29 5.40
C PRO A 304 -17.30 -0.92 6.64
N GLU A 305 -17.11 -1.85 7.56
CA GLU A 305 -16.28 -1.66 8.77
C GLU A 305 -14.80 -1.52 8.42
N SER A 306 -14.37 -2.10 7.30
CA SER A 306 -12.99 -2.08 6.84
C SER A 306 -12.74 -0.98 5.81
N SER A 307 -13.68 -0.71 4.91
CA SER A 307 -13.53 0.27 3.83
C SER A 307 -14.85 0.92 3.46
N ASN A 308 -14.82 2.21 3.20
CA ASN A 308 -15.84 2.86 2.36
C ASN A 308 -15.62 2.49 0.88
N ASP A 309 -16.55 2.89 0.01
CA ASP A 309 -16.30 2.91 -1.42
C ASP A 309 -15.08 3.81 -1.68
N ALA A 310 -14.06 3.31 -2.40
CA ALA A 310 -12.80 4.02 -2.55
C ALA A 310 -12.50 4.31 -4.03
N GLU A 311 -12.45 5.58 -4.37
CA GLU A 311 -12.00 6.06 -5.66
C GLU A 311 -11.14 7.31 -5.49
N PHE A 312 -9.89 7.23 -5.95
CA PHE A 312 -8.99 8.38 -5.96
C PHE A 312 -9.32 9.26 -7.17
N PHE A 313 -9.52 10.56 -6.95
CA PHE A 313 -9.84 11.51 -8.01
C PHE A 313 -10.97 11.00 -8.92
N PRO A 314 -12.24 10.97 -8.43
CA PRO A 314 -13.37 10.45 -9.19
C PRO A 314 -13.46 11.08 -10.58
N GLY A 315 -13.67 10.20 -11.58
CA GLY A 315 -13.78 10.61 -12.98
C GLY A 315 -12.45 10.78 -13.73
N LEU A 316 -11.29 10.69 -13.08
CA LEU A 316 -10.00 10.64 -13.75
C LEU A 316 -9.60 9.21 -14.11
N GLU A 317 -8.94 9.03 -15.24
CA GLU A 317 -8.37 7.74 -15.62
C GLU A 317 -7.11 7.43 -14.80
N LYS A 318 -7.00 6.18 -14.36
CA LYS A 318 -5.89 5.66 -13.56
C LYS A 318 -5.44 4.33 -14.14
N GLY A 319 -4.14 4.24 -14.44
CA GLY A 319 -3.43 3.03 -14.80
C GLY A 319 -2.74 2.40 -13.59
N TRP A 320 -1.96 1.35 -13.85
CA TRP A 320 -1.17 0.68 -12.84
C TRP A 320 0.20 0.28 -13.38
N GLY A 321 1.25 0.67 -12.67
CA GLY A 321 2.62 0.26 -12.91
C GLY A 321 2.99 -1.02 -12.12
N LEU A 322 4.28 -1.25 -11.92
CA LEU A 322 4.70 -2.36 -11.08
C LEU A 322 4.67 -1.92 -9.62
N SER A 323 3.48 -2.13 -9.02
CA SER A 323 3.10 -1.80 -7.63
C SER A 323 2.79 -0.32 -7.33
N PHE A 324 2.49 0.49 -8.34
CA PHE A 324 2.01 1.87 -8.20
C PHE A 324 0.75 2.11 -9.02
N MET A 325 -0.22 2.82 -8.44
CA MET A 325 -1.25 3.47 -9.24
C MET A 325 -0.63 4.64 -10.01
N ILE A 326 -0.98 4.78 -11.27
CA ILE A 326 -0.50 5.86 -12.15
C ILE A 326 -1.67 6.76 -12.50
N LEU A 327 -1.50 8.05 -12.27
CA LEU A 327 -2.47 9.05 -12.67
C LEU A 327 -2.28 9.35 -14.17
N GLU A 328 -3.32 9.14 -14.98
CA GLU A 328 -3.25 9.33 -16.45
C GLU A 328 -3.64 10.77 -16.87
N GLN A 329 -4.14 11.58 -15.95
CA GLN A 329 -4.59 12.95 -16.16
C GLN A 329 -4.16 13.84 -14.99
N ASP A 330 -4.09 15.15 -15.19
CA ASP A 330 -3.79 16.10 -14.12
C ASP A 330 -4.92 16.13 -13.07
N ALA A 331 -4.56 16.02 -11.79
CA ALA A 331 -5.51 16.06 -10.69
C ALA A 331 -5.85 17.49 -10.24
N PRO A 332 -7.03 17.69 -9.63
CA PRO A 332 -7.43 18.99 -9.08
C PRO A 332 -6.51 19.53 -7.99
N THR A 333 -5.74 18.66 -7.32
CA THR A 333 -4.75 19.04 -6.32
C THR A 333 -3.52 19.75 -6.90
N GLY A 334 -3.30 19.65 -8.22
CA GLY A 334 -2.10 20.12 -8.91
C GLY A 334 -1.13 19.00 -9.27
N ARG A 335 -1.40 17.77 -8.81
CA ARG A 335 -0.59 16.59 -9.15
C ARG A 335 -0.74 16.28 -10.64
N PRO A 336 0.37 16.24 -11.42
CA PRO A 336 0.31 16.00 -12.85
C PRO A 336 0.11 14.54 -13.22
N ALA A 337 -0.37 14.30 -14.44
CA ALA A 337 -0.33 13.00 -15.09
C ALA A 337 1.08 12.40 -15.06
N GLY A 338 1.17 11.07 -14.94
CA GLY A 338 2.42 10.33 -14.79
C GLY A 338 2.90 10.20 -13.34
N SER A 339 2.20 10.82 -12.38
CA SER A 339 2.51 10.64 -10.95
C SER A 339 2.11 9.26 -10.45
N LEU A 340 2.93 8.75 -9.53
CA LEU A 340 2.77 7.46 -8.88
C LEU A 340 2.17 7.65 -7.49
N SER A 341 1.32 6.74 -7.07
CA SER A 341 0.77 6.79 -5.70
C SER A 341 0.18 5.45 -5.28
N TRP A 342 -0.10 5.32 -4.01
CA TRP A 342 -1.02 4.36 -3.44
C TRP A 342 -1.35 4.76 -2.00
N ALA A 343 -2.05 3.86 -1.30
CA ALA A 343 -2.57 4.12 0.04
C ALA A 343 -2.47 2.90 0.96
N GLY A 344 -2.67 3.12 2.24
CA GLY A 344 -2.81 2.10 3.27
C GLY A 344 -4.18 2.13 3.94
N MET A 345 -4.63 0.97 4.38
CA MET A 345 -5.93 0.70 4.99
C MET A 345 -6.27 1.68 6.12
N ALA A 346 -5.28 2.09 6.91
CA ALA A 346 -5.48 3.03 8.02
C ALA A 346 -5.44 4.51 7.59
N ASN A 347 -5.83 4.81 6.34
CA ASN A 347 -5.84 6.15 5.74
C ASN A 347 -4.46 6.80 5.79
N SER A 348 -3.47 6.09 5.28
CA SER A 348 -2.14 6.59 4.95
C SER A 348 -1.99 6.66 3.43
N PHE A 349 -1.31 7.69 2.94
CA PHE A 349 -1.21 7.99 1.51
C PHE A 349 0.20 8.45 1.17
N PHE A 350 0.67 8.10 -0.03
CA PHE A 350 1.86 8.68 -0.61
C PHE A 350 1.66 9.01 -2.09
N TRP A 351 2.41 9.99 -2.56
CA TRP A 351 2.53 10.28 -3.98
C TRP A 351 3.98 10.57 -4.34
N ILE A 352 4.31 10.33 -5.60
CA ILE A 352 5.61 10.61 -6.20
C ILE A 352 5.33 11.28 -7.53
N ASP A 353 5.85 12.48 -7.71
CA ASP A 353 5.73 13.26 -8.94
C ASP A 353 7.10 13.42 -9.58
N PRO A 354 7.45 12.55 -10.55
CA PRO A 354 8.74 12.64 -11.24
C PRO A 354 8.89 13.88 -12.10
N LYS A 355 7.77 14.49 -12.54
CA LYS A 355 7.77 15.66 -13.41
C LYS A 355 8.26 16.92 -12.69
N ASN A 356 7.79 17.14 -11.46
CA ASN A 356 8.20 18.27 -10.63
C ASN A 356 9.32 17.90 -9.63
N GLY A 357 9.71 16.63 -9.55
CA GLY A 357 10.75 16.15 -8.65
C GLY A 357 10.35 16.20 -7.17
N ILE A 358 9.06 16.03 -6.86
CA ILE A 358 8.52 16.10 -5.51
C ILE A 358 7.70 14.86 -5.15
N GLY A 359 7.46 14.70 -3.86
CA GLY A 359 6.55 13.70 -3.34
C GLY A 359 6.11 14.03 -1.92
N GLY A 360 5.18 13.23 -1.41
CA GLY A 360 4.73 13.40 -0.05
C GLY A 360 4.18 12.13 0.56
N VAL A 361 4.09 12.17 1.87
CA VAL A 361 3.53 11.10 2.71
C VAL A 361 2.60 11.74 3.73
N TYR A 362 1.43 11.16 3.87
CA TYR A 362 0.43 11.55 4.86
C TYR A 362 -0.04 10.30 5.57
N ALA A 363 -0.20 10.33 6.89
CA ALA A 363 -0.76 9.21 7.62
C ALA A 363 -1.60 9.68 8.80
N THR A 364 -2.78 9.10 8.89
CA THR A 364 -3.54 8.89 10.13
C THR A 364 -3.45 7.42 10.50
N GLN A 365 -4.16 7.00 11.53
CA GLN A 365 -4.39 5.59 11.83
C GLN A 365 -5.89 5.41 12.12
N ILE A 366 -6.69 5.53 11.04
CA ILE A 366 -8.16 5.51 11.10
C ILE A 366 -8.67 4.47 10.11
N ILE A 367 -9.67 3.71 10.50
CA ILE A 367 -10.54 2.90 9.64
C ILE A 367 -11.98 3.44 9.73
N PRO A 368 -12.88 3.16 8.74
CA PRO A 368 -12.64 2.44 7.50
C PRO A 368 -11.70 3.18 6.53
N PHE A 369 -11.11 2.44 5.60
CA PHE A 369 -10.34 3.02 4.49
C PHE A 369 -11.20 3.96 3.64
N ALA A 370 -10.55 4.91 2.95
CA ALA A 370 -11.22 6.01 2.24
C ALA A 370 -12.17 6.78 3.18
N ASP A 371 -11.68 7.07 4.37
CA ASP A 371 -12.39 7.86 5.37
C ASP A 371 -12.81 9.21 4.82
N THR A 372 -14.08 9.56 4.98
CA THR A 372 -14.71 10.74 4.35
C THR A 372 -14.16 12.08 4.83
N LYS A 373 -13.33 12.07 5.85
CA LYS A 373 -12.65 13.27 6.41
C LYS A 373 -11.13 13.21 6.21
N SER A 374 -10.51 12.05 6.43
CA SER A 374 -9.07 11.90 6.31
C SER A 374 -8.58 11.98 4.86
N LEU A 375 -9.30 11.36 3.90
CA LEU A 375 -8.91 11.45 2.48
C LEU A 375 -8.98 12.89 1.94
N PRO A 376 -10.04 13.67 2.13
CA PRO A 376 -10.06 15.08 1.73
C PRO A 376 -9.02 15.94 2.45
N LEU A 377 -8.66 15.61 3.69
CA LEU A 377 -7.58 16.31 4.42
C LEU A 377 -6.23 16.05 3.77
N ALA A 378 -5.95 14.80 3.38
CA ALA A 378 -4.74 14.44 2.64
C ALA A 378 -4.66 15.15 1.28
N GLU A 379 -5.76 15.20 0.52
CA GLU A 379 -5.84 15.93 -0.75
C GLU A 379 -5.65 17.45 -0.57
N SER A 380 -6.17 18.01 0.54
CA SER A 380 -5.96 19.42 0.89
C SER A 380 -4.51 19.71 1.23
N PHE A 381 -3.84 18.82 1.97
CA PHE A 381 -2.41 18.92 2.24
C PHE A 381 -1.59 18.84 0.94
N GLU A 382 -1.89 17.89 0.08
CA GLU A 382 -1.26 17.77 -1.24
C GLU A 382 -1.44 19.06 -2.06
N SER A 383 -2.66 19.61 -2.10
CA SER A 383 -2.95 20.87 -2.81
C SER A 383 -2.09 22.03 -2.29
N LEU A 384 -1.89 22.13 -0.97
CA LEU A 384 -1.00 23.15 -0.39
C LEU A 384 0.46 22.97 -0.84
N VAL A 385 0.92 21.72 -0.96
CA VAL A 385 2.28 21.44 -1.46
C VAL A 385 2.42 21.99 -2.89
N TYR A 386 1.50 21.66 -3.80
CA TYR A 386 1.54 22.15 -5.19
C TYR A 386 1.36 23.65 -5.33
N GLN A 387 0.58 24.29 -4.47
CA GLN A 387 0.39 25.76 -4.49
C GLN A 387 1.62 26.54 -4.01
N ASN A 388 2.59 25.89 -3.39
CA ASN A 388 3.78 26.50 -2.83
C ASN A 388 5.09 26.05 -3.52
N LEU A 389 4.99 25.47 -4.74
CA LEU A 389 6.12 25.11 -5.59
C LEU A 389 6.81 26.31 -6.25
#